data_037ded4921f3267a9cd3fe23e05af111
#
_entry.id   037ded4921f3267a9cd3fe23e05af111
#
_cell.length_a   1.000
_cell.length_b   1.000
_cell.length_c   1.000
_cell.angle_alpha   90.00
_cell.angle_beta   90.00
_cell.angle_gamma   90.00
#
_symmetry.space_group_name_H-M   'P 1'
#
loop_
_entity.id
_entity.type
_entity.pdbx_description
1 polymer ?
#
loop_
_entity_poly.entity_id
_entity_poly.type
_entity_poly.pdbx_seq_one_letter_code
_entity_poly.pdbx_strand_id
1 'polypeptide(L)'
;MPLFRDLTILQQKLNGFPVVTYQVGESVLTAGLRTGRLLILKEGAVEVLKEGVQVAAVTEPGAVFGELSVLLDQPHTADVRALEVSQFHVADGATLLRIDPIGLLYVATILARRLASANQSLIELKRQVQTGEPRDTIDDTVEKMELLVGATYPVTAH
;
A
#
# COMPACT_ATOMS: atom_id res chain seq x y z
N MET A 1 -3.57 21.32 -9.02
CA MET A 1 -2.11 21.18 -9.14
C MET A 1 -1.66 20.15 -8.10
N PRO A 2 -1.08 19.04 -8.49
CA PRO A 2 -0.61 18.09 -7.48
C PRO A 2 0.51 18.71 -6.67
N LEU A 3 0.42 18.57 -5.34
CA LEU A 3 1.45 19.08 -4.41
C LEU A 3 2.78 18.34 -4.57
N PHE A 4 2.76 17.15 -5.17
CA PHE A 4 3.95 16.35 -5.45
C PHE A 4 4.25 16.39 -6.96
N ARG A 5 5.04 17.36 -7.38
CA ARG A 5 5.52 17.48 -8.76
C ARG A 5 6.94 16.95 -8.96
N ASP A 6 7.71 16.93 -7.90
CA ASP A 6 9.14 16.64 -8.03
C ASP A 6 9.48 15.27 -7.44
N LEU A 7 9.38 14.26 -8.30
CA LEU A 7 9.82 12.91 -7.98
C LEU A 7 11.32 12.84 -7.63
N THR A 8 12.10 13.84 -8.06
CA THR A 8 13.54 13.90 -7.80
C THR A 8 13.83 14.11 -6.32
N ILE A 9 13.09 15.01 -5.65
CA ILE A 9 13.27 15.27 -4.21
C ILE A 9 12.90 14.02 -3.42
N LEU A 10 11.80 13.36 -3.79
CA LEU A 10 11.40 12.11 -3.15
C LEU A 10 12.44 11.01 -3.35
N GLN A 11 12.94 10.85 -4.57
CA GLN A 11 13.97 9.86 -4.89
C GLN A 11 15.25 10.10 -4.08
N GLN A 12 15.70 11.33 -3.97
CA GLN A 12 16.85 11.70 -3.14
C GLN A 12 16.63 11.36 -1.67
N LYS A 13 15.43 11.61 -1.15
CA LYS A 13 15.07 11.25 0.22
C LYS A 13 15.06 9.74 0.44
N LEU A 14 14.47 8.99 -0.47
CA LEU A 14 14.45 7.53 -0.41
C LEU A 14 15.85 6.93 -0.42
N ASN A 15 16.75 7.49 -1.21
CA ASN A 15 18.14 7.04 -1.27
C ASN A 15 18.91 7.22 0.05
N GLY A 16 18.43 8.07 0.96
CA GLY A 16 18.97 8.25 2.30
C GLY A 16 18.54 7.18 3.31
N PHE A 17 17.56 6.35 2.99
CA PHE A 17 17.09 5.29 3.87
C PHE A 17 17.84 3.98 3.63
N PRO A 18 18.03 3.15 4.68
CA PRO A 18 18.55 1.79 4.53
C PRO A 18 17.71 0.98 3.54
N VAL A 19 18.37 0.12 2.79
CA VAL A 19 17.72 -0.83 1.90
C VAL A 19 17.83 -2.23 2.50
N VAL A 20 16.71 -2.93 2.58
CA VAL A 20 16.64 -4.33 3.03
C VAL A 20 16.18 -5.18 1.86
N THR A 21 16.83 -6.33 1.68
CA THR A 21 16.48 -7.30 0.65
C THR A 21 15.75 -8.49 1.28
N TYR A 22 14.64 -8.87 0.66
CA TYR A 22 13.87 -10.06 1.03
C TYR A 22 13.96 -11.08 -0.09
N GLN A 23 14.23 -12.33 0.29
CA GLN A 23 14.25 -13.46 -0.63
C GLN A 23 12.82 -13.94 -0.92
N VAL A 24 12.65 -14.73 -1.97
CA VAL A 24 11.37 -15.33 -2.32
C VAL A 24 10.77 -16.07 -1.13
N GLY A 25 9.52 -15.78 -0.79
CA GLY A 25 8.80 -16.40 0.31
C GLY A 25 9.05 -15.78 1.69
N GLU A 26 10.01 -14.86 1.82
CA GLU A 26 10.23 -14.17 3.10
C GLU A 26 9.10 -13.19 3.44
N SER A 27 8.76 -13.13 4.72
CA SER A 27 7.77 -12.19 5.24
C SER A 27 8.38 -10.80 5.35
N VAL A 28 7.78 -9.85 4.67
CA VAL A 28 8.10 -8.42 4.74
C VAL A 28 7.36 -7.77 5.92
N LEU A 29 6.07 -8.05 6.06
CA LEU A 29 5.23 -7.70 7.20
C LEU A 29 4.41 -8.91 7.63
N THR A 30 4.17 -9.00 8.94
CA THR A 30 3.35 -10.06 9.52
C THR A 30 2.14 -9.46 10.22
N ALA A 31 0.94 -9.92 9.88
CA ALA A 31 -0.30 -9.51 10.54
C ALA A 31 -0.22 -9.79 12.05
N GLY A 32 -0.74 -8.87 12.84
CA GLY A 32 -0.73 -8.96 14.29
C GLY A 32 0.54 -8.41 14.97
N LEU A 33 1.62 -8.18 14.22
CA LEU A 33 2.84 -7.58 14.75
C LEU A 33 2.85 -6.06 14.59
N ARG A 34 3.62 -5.40 15.45
CA ARG A 34 3.91 -3.96 15.39
C ARG A 34 5.41 -3.79 15.20
N THR A 35 5.83 -3.18 14.13
CA THR A 35 7.24 -2.93 13.86
C THR A 35 7.63 -1.46 13.95
N GLY A 36 6.65 -0.56 13.83
CA GLY A 36 6.89 0.88 13.75
C GLY A 36 7.61 1.33 12.47
N ARG A 37 7.79 0.43 11.51
CA ARG A 37 8.54 0.69 10.28
C ARG A 37 7.61 0.98 9.12
N LEU A 38 8.07 1.90 8.27
CA LEU A 38 7.55 2.09 6.92
C LEU A 38 8.50 1.41 5.93
N LEU A 39 7.92 0.63 5.05
CA LEU A 39 8.65 -0.05 3.98
C LEU A 39 8.15 0.49 2.64
N ILE A 40 9.06 0.95 1.81
CA ILE A 40 8.75 1.53 0.51
C ILE A 40 9.43 0.65 -0.55
N LEU A 41 8.62 0.03 -1.40
CA LEU A 41 9.13 -0.88 -2.42
C LEU A 41 10.07 -0.13 -3.37
N LYS A 42 11.30 -0.62 -3.48
CA LYS A 42 12.30 -0.13 -4.43
C LYS A 42 12.22 -0.91 -5.74
N GLU A 43 12.26 -2.22 -5.63
CA GLU A 43 12.12 -3.14 -6.76
C GLU A 43 11.67 -4.52 -6.28
N GLY A 44 11.08 -5.31 -7.16
CA GLY A 44 10.61 -6.64 -6.87
C GLY A 44 9.10 -6.78 -6.95
N ALA A 45 8.60 -7.88 -6.39
CA ALA A 45 7.18 -8.19 -6.33
C ALA A 45 6.81 -8.81 -5.00
N VAL A 46 5.71 -8.38 -4.43
CA VAL A 46 5.17 -8.92 -3.18
C VAL A 46 3.70 -9.25 -3.31
N GLU A 47 3.23 -10.19 -2.50
CA GLU A 47 1.81 -10.46 -2.30
C GLU A 47 1.37 -9.93 -0.95
N VAL A 48 0.13 -9.48 -0.90
CA VAL A 48 -0.57 -9.10 0.33
C VAL A 48 -1.60 -10.17 0.63
N LEU A 49 -1.54 -10.71 1.84
CA LEU A 49 -2.39 -11.79 2.30
C LEU A 49 -3.23 -11.33 3.48
N LYS A 50 -4.52 -11.60 3.45
CA LYS A 50 -5.43 -11.47 4.59
C LYS A 50 -6.03 -12.82 4.91
N GLU A 51 -5.84 -13.27 6.16
CA GLU A 51 -6.33 -14.57 6.60
C GLU A 51 -5.92 -15.72 5.68
N GLY A 52 -4.70 -15.65 5.13
CA GLY A 52 -4.15 -16.63 4.20
C GLY A 52 -4.61 -16.52 2.75
N VAL A 53 -5.47 -15.56 2.45
CA VAL A 53 -5.96 -15.33 1.08
C VAL A 53 -5.19 -14.18 0.44
N GLN A 54 -4.68 -14.39 -0.76
CA GLN A 54 -4.03 -13.33 -1.54
C GLN A 54 -5.08 -12.30 -1.98
N VAL A 55 -4.95 -11.09 -1.48
CA VAL A 55 -5.81 -9.95 -1.83
C VAL A 55 -5.16 -9.01 -2.84
N ALA A 56 -3.85 -9.04 -2.97
CA ALA A 56 -3.12 -8.23 -3.95
C ALA A 56 -1.76 -8.82 -4.31
N ALA A 57 -1.28 -8.47 -5.50
CA ALA A 57 0.12 -8.55 -5.89
C ALA A 57 0.60 -7.14 -6.25
N VAL A 58 1.74 -6.73 -5.71
CA VAL A 58 2.25 -5.37 -5.85
C VAL A 58 3.66 -5.40 -6.42
N THR A 59 3.86 -4.71 -7.54
CA THR A 59 5.15 -4.62 -8.25
C THR A 59 5.60 -3.18 -8.44
N GLU A 60 4.79 -2.21 -8.03
CA GLU A 60 5.04 -0.80 -8.32
C GLU A 60 6.08 -0.21 -7.38
N PRO A 61 7.22 0.29 -7.89
CA PRO A 61 8.16 1.04 -7.09
C PRO A 61 7.48 2.25 -6.44
N GLY A 62 7.77 2.49 -5.16
CA GLY A 62 7.14 3.54 -4.38
C GLY A 62 5.93 3.10 -3.57
N ALA A 63 5.46 1.86 -3.73
CA ALA A 63 4.41 1.31 -2.88
C ALA A 63 4.82 1.33 -1.41
N VAL A 64 3.93 1.79 -0.53
CA VAL A 64 4.19 1.96 0.90
C VAL A 64 3.45 0.91 1.70
N PHE A 65 4.14 0.32 2.65
CA PHE A 65 3.60 -0.68 3.57
C PHE A 65 3.89 -0.29 5.03
N GLY A 66 2.94 -0.59 5.92
CA GLY A 66 3.08 -0.38 7.35
C GLY A 66 2.56 0.95 7.87
N GLU A 67 2.09 1.87 7.00
CA GLU A 67 1.64 3.20 7.41
C GLU A 67 0.37 3.18 8.26
N LEU A 68 -0.56 2.27 8.03
CA LEU A 68 -1.77 2.15 8.86
C LEU A 68 -1.40 1.80 10.29
N SER A 69 -0.47 0.90 10.49
CA SER A 69 0.01 0.51 11.81
C SER A 69 0.62 1.69 12.56
N VAL A 70 1.42 2.51 11.87
CA VAL A 70 2.06 3.68 12.48
C VAL A 70 1.06 4.78 12.76
N LEU A 71 0.20 5.12 11.80
CA LEU A 71 -0.74 6.23 11.91
C LEU A 71 -1.88 5.94 12.88
N LEU A 72 -2.36 4.71 12.95
CA LEU A 72 -3.50 4.32 13.77
C LEU A 72 -3.09 3.61 15.07
N ASP A 73 -1.79 3.47 15.31
CA ASP A 73 -1.25 2.77 16.48
C ASP A 73 -1.87 1.38 16.70
N GLN A 74 -1.88 0.60 15.63
CA GLN A 74 -2.45 -0.75 15.64
C GLN A 74 -1.49 -1.77 15.02
N PRO A 75 -1.68 -3.08 15.28
CA PRO A 75 -0.92 -4.12 14.60
C PRO A 75 -1.14 -4.09 13.08
N HIS A 76 -0.19 -4.63 12.32
CA HIS A 76 -0.39 -4.85 10.89
C HIS A 76 -1.64 -5.71 10.64
N THR A 77 -2.44 -5.35 9.66
CA THR A 77 -3.72 -6.01 9.35
C THR A 77 -3.59 -7.07 8.27
N ALA A 78 -2.44 -7.16 7.62
CA ALA A 78 -2.19 -8.12 6.56
C ALA A 78 -0.74 -8.62 6.63
N ASP A 79 -0.51 -9.79 6.06
CA ASP A 79 0.83 -10.29 5.76
C ASP A 79 1.29 -9.74 4.41
N VAL A 80 2.57 -9.41 4.31
CA VAL A 80 3.22 -9.08 3.04
C VAL A 80 4.38 -10.03 2.86
N ARG A 81 4.43 -10.73 1.73
CA ARG A 81 5.44 -11.74 1.44
C ARG A 81 6.05 -11.53 0.06
N ALA A 82 7.35 -11.71 -0.04
CA ALA A 82 8.06 -11.55 -1.31
C ALA A 82 7.73 -12.69 -2.29
N LEU A 83 7.29 -12.34 -3.49
CA LEU A 83 7.06 -13.27 -4.60
C LEU A 83 8.35 -13.50 -5.42
N GLU A 84 9.22 -12.52 -5.43
CA GLU A 84 10.56 -12.57 -5.99
C GLU A 84 11.53 -11.82 -5.08
N VAL A 85 12.82 -11.85 -5.38
CA VAL A 85 13.80 -11.06 -4.61
C VAL A 85 13.39 -9.60 -4.68
N SER A 86 13.11 -9.00 -3.52
CA SER A 86 12.54 -7.67 -3.42
C SER A 86 13.35 -6.78 -2.49
N GLN A 87 13.51 -5.52 -2.85
CA GLN A 87 14.21 -4.52 -2.07
C GLN A 87 13.26 -3.44 -1.60
N PHE A 88 13.44 -3.03 -0.35
CA PHE A 88 12.66 -1.96 0.27
C PHE A 88 13.57 -0.92 0.88
N HIS A 89 13.20 0.35 0.73
CA HIS A 89 13.67 1.40 1.62
C HIS A 89 12.93 1.25 2.95
N VAL A 90 13.67 1.33 4.05
CA VAL A 90 13.11 1.17 5.39
C VAL A 90 13.29 2.46 6.17
N ALA A 91 12.20 3.00 6.71
CA ALA A 91 12.21 4.17 7.54
C ALA A 91 11.56 3.89 8.90
N ASP A 92 12.02 4.58 9.94
CA ASP A 92 11.27 4.66 11.19
C ASP A 92 10.01 5.47 10.95
N GLY A 93 8.84 4.84 11.15
CA GLY A 93 7.57 5.44 10.78
C GLY A 93 7.23 6.68 11.60
N ALA A 94 7.48 6.66 12.90
CA ALA A 94 7.19 7.78 13.77
C ALA A 94 8.08 8.98 13.42
N THR A 95 9.37 8.75 13.18
CA THR A 95 10.31 9.80 12.80
C THR A 95 9.93 10.40 11.44
N LEU A 96 9.68 9.56 10.43
CA LEU A 96 9.32 10.05 9.09
C LEU A 96 8.05 10.89 9.11
N LEU A 97 6.99 10.39 9.77
CA LEU A 97 5.68 11.03 9.73
C LEU A 97 5.58 12.26 10.64
N ARG A 98 6.38 12.35 11.71
CA ARG A 98 6.35 13.50 12.62
C ARG A 98 7.32 14.61 12.24
N ILE A 99 8.49 14.29 11.71
CA ILE A 99 9.60 15.22 11.56
C ILE A 99 9.80 15.62 10.09
N ASP A 100 9.43 14.74 9.15
CA ASP A 100 9.65 14.96 7.74
C ASP A 100 8.37 15.37 7.01
N PRO A 101 8.20 16.68 6.70
CA PRO A 101 7.01 17.14 5.97
C PRO A 101 6.85 16.52 4.59
N ILE A 102 7.94 16.21 3.90
CA ILE A 102 7.90 15.60 2.55
C ILE A 102 7.47 14.15 2.65
N GLY A 103 8.00 13.39 3.61
CA GLY A 103 7.59 12.02 3.85
C GLY A 103 6.12 11.92 4.25
N LEU A 104 5.67 12.80 5.13
CA LEU A 104 4.26 12.88 5.52
C LEU A 104 3.36 13.20 4.33
N LEU A 105 3.74 14.17 3.51
CA LEU A 105 2.97 14.55 2.32
C LEU A 105 2.91 13.40 1.31
N TYR A 106 3.99 12.66 1.14
CA TYR A 106 4.02 11.49 0.27
C TYR A 106 3.01 10.43 0.72
N VAL A 107 3.07 10.03 1.99
CA VAL A 107 2.15 9.04 2.55
C VAL A 107 0.70 9.54 2.48
N ALA A 108 0.46 10.80 2.82
CA ALA A 108 -0.88 11.39 2.72
C ALA A 108 -1.42 11.37 1.28
N THR A 109 -0.58 11.65 0.29
CA THR A 109 -0.96 11.62 -1.12
C THR A 109 -1.34 10.21 -1.57
N ILE A 110 -0.57 9.20 -1.17
CA ILE A 110 -0.89 7.79 -1.44
C ILE A 110 -2.23 7.41 -0.82
N LEU A 111 -2.45 7.73 0.44
CA LEU A 111 -3.71 7.44 1.14
C LEU A 111 -4.90 8.17 0.51
N ALA A 112 -4.73 9.42 0.08
CA ALA A 112 -5.77 10.19 -0.61
C ALA A 112 -6.15 9.55 -1.95
N ARG A 113 -5.17 9.09 -2.73
CA ARG A 113 -5.43 8.37 -3.99
C ARG A 113 -6.18 7.07 -3.77
N ARG A 114 -5.82 6.33 -2.74
CA ARG A 114 -6.51 5.08 -2.37
C ARG A 114 -7.94 5.34 -1.94
N LEU A 115 -8.16 6.37 -1.14
CA LEU A 115 -9.52 6.77 -0.73
C LEU A 115 -10.37 7.17 -1.95
N ALA A 116 -9.84 7.98 -2.86
CA ALA A 116 -10.52 8.36 -4.08
C ALA A 116 -10.89 7.14 -4.95
N SER A 117 -9.97 6.18 -5.09
CA SER A 117 -10.22 4.95 -5.82
C SER A 117 -11.25 4.06 -5.13
N ALA A 118 -11.22 3.95 -3.80
CA ALA A 118 -12.21 3.20 -3.03
C ALA A 118 -13.61 3.82 -3.17
N ASN A 119 -13.71 5.15 -3.10
CA ASN A 119 -14.97 5.86 -3.32
C ASN A 119 -15.53 5.62 -4.72
N GLN A 120 -14.68 5.63 -5.75
CA GLN A 120 -15.11 5.35 -7.12
C GLN A 120 -15.60 3.90 -7.27
N SER A 121 -14.94 2.94 -6.66
CA SER A 121 -15.37 1.54 -6.64
C SER A 121 -16.70 1.36 -5.91
N LEU A 122 -16.91 2.10 -4.82
CA LEU A 122 -18.19 2.08 -4.09
C LEU A 122 -19.35 2.62 -4.94
N ILE A 123 -19.12 3.71 -5.66
CA ILE A 123 -20.10 4.28 -6.58
C ILE A 123 -20.45 3.26 -7.67
N GLU A 124 -19.44 2.63 -8.25
CA GLU A 124 -19.61 1.61 -9.28
C GLU A 124 -20.42 0.41 -8.76
N LEU A 125 -20.08 -0.08 -7.56
CA LEU A 125 -20.79 -1.18 -6.91
C LEU A 125 -22.28 -0.84 -6.68
N LYS A 126 -22.55 0.36 -6.14
CA LYS A 126 -23.94 0.82 -5.94
C LYS A 126 -24.71 0.88 -7.25
N ARG A 127 -24.07 1.38 -8.31
CA ARG A 127 -24.70 1.44 -9.64
C ARG A 127 -25.01 0.04 -10.18
N GLN A 128 -24.08 -0.91 -10.07
CA GLN A 128 -24.26 -2.28 -10.50
C GLN A 128 -25.40 -2.97 -9.75
N VAL A 129 -25.49 -2.80 -8.44
CA VAL A 129 -26.60 -3.33 -7.63
C VAL A 129 -27.95 -2.73 -8.06
N GLN A 130 -28.00 -1.42 -8.29
CA GLN A 130 -29.24 -0.73 -8.70
C GLN A 130 -29.70 -1.12 -10.09
N THR A 131 -28.78 -1.40 -11.02
CA THR A 131 -29.09 -1.79 -12.40
C THR A 131 -29.33 -3.27 -12.59
N GLY A 132 -29.14 -4.09 -11.53
CA GLY A 132 -29.28 -5.55 -11.58
C GLY A 132 -28.18 -6.23 -12.38
N GLU A 133 -26.95 -5.69 -12.36
CA GLU A 133 -25.78 -6.28 -13.01
C GLU A 133 -25.53 -7.73 -12.56
N PRO A 134 -24.91 -8.57 -13.40
CA PRO A 134 -24.56 -9.92 -13.03
C PRO A 134 -23.72 -9.96 -11.75
N ARG A 135 -23.92 -11.01 -10.95
CA ARG A 135 -23.21 -11.19 -9.67
C ARG A 135 -21.69 -11.15 -9.84
N ASP A 136 -21.17 -11.76 -10.89
CA ASP A 136 -19.73 -11.80 -11.16
C ASP A 136 -19.12 -10.40 -11.29
N THR A 137 -19.83 -9.47 -11.95
CA THR A 137 -19.38 -8.08 -12.08
C THR A 137 -19.39 -7.34 -10.75
N ILE A 138 -20.36 -7.63 -9.88
CA ILE A 138 -20.42 -7.09 -8.52
C ILE A 138 -19.30 -7.64 -7.67
N ASP A 139 -19.06 -8.95 -7.75
CA ASP A 139 -18.00 -9.63 -7.01
C ASP A 139 -16.61 -9.08 -7.40
N ASP A 140 -16.37 -8.85 -8.70
CA ASP A 140 -15.13 -8.19 -9.18
C ASP A 140 -14.94 -6.79 -8.58
N THR A 141 -16.02 -6.02 -8.46
CA THR A 141 -15.96 -4.68 -7.87
C THR A 141 -15.69 -4.76 -6.36
N VAL A 142 -16.32 -5.69 -5.67
CA VAL A 142 -16.08 -5.94 -4.24
C VAL A 142 -14.63 -6.36 -4.01
N GLU A 143 -14.08 -7.25 -4.83
CA GLU A 143 -12.68 -7.66 -4.75
C GLU A 143 -11.74 -6.47 -4.90
N LYS A 144 -11.98 -5.58 -5.86
CA LYS A 144 -11.21 -4.34 -6.02
C LYS A 144 -11.28 -3.44 -4.79
N MET A 145 -12.45 -3.32 -4.16
CA MET A 145 -12.60 -2.54 -2.93
C MET A 145 -11.84 -3.16 -1.76
N GLU A 146 -11.87 -4.47 -1.62
CA GLU A 146 -11.12 -5.19 -0.61
C GLU A 146 -9.62 -4.99 -0.77
N LEU A 147 -9.11 -5.00 -2.00
CA LEU A 147 -7.72 -4.67 -2.32
C LEU A 147 -7.35 -3.25 -1.87
N LEU A 148 -8.22 -2.27 -2.11
CA LEU A 148 -7.98 -0.87 -1.76
C LEU A 148 -8.01 -0.63 -0.26
N VAL A 149 -8.91 -1.29 0.45
CA VAL A 149 -9.08 -1.15 1.91
C VAL A 149 -8.06 -1.99 2.67
N GLY A 150 -7.71 -3.15 2.15
CA GLY A 150 -6.87 -4.13 2.83
C GLY A 150 -5.38 -3.92 2.67
N ALA A 151 -4.93 -3.15 1.70
CA ALA A 151 -3.52 -2.98 1.35
C ALA A 151 -3.10 -1.51 1.38
N THR A 152 -1.93 -1.27 1.91
CA THR A 152 -1.31 0.05 2.04
C THR A 152 -0.30 0.30 0.92
N TYR A 153 -0.77 0.30 -0.32
CA TYR A 153 0.06 0.53 -1.50
C TYR A 153 -0.67 1.40 -2.52
N PRO A 154 0.03 2.12 -3.39
CA PRO A 154 -0.63 2.84 -4.47
C PRO A 154 -1.26 1.85 -5.44
N VAL A 155 -2.52 2.09 -5.75
CA VAL A 155 -3.21 1.32 -6.78
C VAL A 155 -2.82 1.89 -8.13
N THR A 156 -2.23 1.07 -8.99
CA THR A 156 -2.06 1.42 -10.38
C THR A 156 -3.43 1.53 -11.03
N ALA A 157 -3.74 2.72 -11.52
CA ALA A 157 -4.88 2.87 -12.42
C ALA A 157 -4.54 2.14 -13.73
N HIS A 158 -5.24 1.07 -14.02
CA HIS A 158 -5.28 0.48 -15.34
C HIS A 158 -6.26 1.24 -16.21
#